data_08ae7921a2181d0c1017b568f722172d
#
_entry.id   08ae7921a2181d0c1017b568f722172d
#
_cell.length_a   1.000
_cell.length_b   1.000
_cell.length_c   1.000
_cell.angle_alpha   90.00
_cell.angle_beta   90.00
_cell.angle_gamma   90.00
#
_symmetry.space_group_name_H-M   'P 1'
#
loop_
_entity.id
_entity.type
_entity.pdbx_description
1 polymer ?
#
loop_
_entity_poly.entity_id
_entity_poly.type
_entity_poly.pdbx_seq_one_letter_code
_entity_poly.pdbx_strand_id
1 'polypeptide(L)'
;ADILVLKVAPLGGINNALAIAKEAGLPVVVSSALETSVGISMGAHLAALLNSEYASGLATAALLTQDVTDSPLIPINGEIPVTRITPNKNALTKLQAPADRNEWWIERLEQVLAGA
;
A
#
# COMPACT_ATOMS: atom_id res chain seq x y z
N ALA A 1 1.22 5.44 23.96
CA ALA A 1 0.35 4.82 22.95
C ALA A 1 0.19 3.33 23.29
N ASP A 2 -0.98 2.77 23.01
CA ASP A 2 -1.28 1.36 23.32
C ASP A 2 -1.29 0.52 22.04
N ILE A 3 -1.47 1.15 20.89
CA ILE A 3 -1.48 0.51 19.56
C ILE A 3 -0.76 1.43 18.57
N LEU A 4 -0.02 0.84 17.66
CA LEU A 4 0.66 1.53 16.57
C LEU A 4 -0.07 1.28 15.25
N VAL A 5 -0.42 2.34 14.52
CA VAL A 5 -1.01 2.24 13.19
C VAL A 5 0.06 2.53 12.14
N LEU A 6 0.36 1.57 11.28
CA LEU A 6 1.41 1.67 10.25
C LEU A 6 0.82 1.68 8.84
N LYS A 7 1.42 2.50 7.98
CA LYS A 7 1.10 2.58 6.54
C LYS A 7 2.39 2.39 5.74
N VAL A 8 2.43 1.39 4.86
CA VAL A 8 3.64 0.98 4.13
C VAL A 8 4.23 2.10 3.28
N ALA A 9 3.40 2.75 2.46
CA ALA A 9 3.87 3.74 1.50
C ALA A 9 4.51 4.98 2.18
N PRO A 10 3.88 5.64 3.18
CA PRO A 10 4.50 6.79 3.86
C PRO A 10 5.78 6.44 4.61
N LEU A 11 5.95 5.18 5.02
CA LEU A 11 7.13 4.71 5.74
C LEU A 11 8.29 4.26 4.84
N GLY A 12 8.08 4.30 3.52
CA GLY A 12 9.11 3.92 2.55
C GLY A 12 9.29 2.41 2.37
N GLY A 13 8.28 1.60 2.70
CA GLY A 13 8.24 0.17 2.41
C GLY A 13 8.10 -0.73 3.63
N ILE A 14 7.98 -2.04 3.34
CA ILE A 14 7.72 -3.06 4.36
C ILE A 14 8.88 -3.17 5.37
N ASN A 15 10.13 -3.11 4.91
CA ASN A 15 11.28 -3.26 5.79
C ASN A 15 11.35 -2.16 6.85
N ASN A 16 11.10 -0.90 6.46
CA ASN A 16 11.06 0.22 7.40
C ASN A 16 9.90 0.06 8.40
N ALA A 17 8.73 -0.32 7.90
CA ALA A 17 7.57 -0.57 8.76
C ALA A 17 7.82 -1.68 9.79
N LEU A 18 8.47 -2.78 9.38
CA LEU A 18 8.88 -3.86 10.29
C LEU A 18 9.90 -3.40 11.35
N ALA A 19 10.87 -2.59 10.94
CA ALA A 19 11.86 -2.04 11.87
C ALA A 19 11.18 -1.17 12.95
N ILE A 20 10.27 -0.29 12.54
CA ILE A 20 9.49 0.57 13.45
C ILE A 20 8.61 -0.28 14.40
N ALA A 21 7.91 -1.29 13.86
CA ALA A 21 7.08 -2.18 14.67
C ALA A 21 7.91 -2.90 15.74
N LYS A 22 9.09 -3.40 15.36
CA LYS A 22 10.00 -4.08 16.26
C LYS A 22 10.55 -3.16 17.35
N GLU A 23 10.94 -1.94 16.99
CA GLU A 23 11.47 -0.94 17.93
C GLU A 23 10.39 -0.48 18.91
N ALA A 24 9.18 -0.25 18.43
CA ALA A 24 8.08 0.21 19.27
C ALA A 24 7.60 -0.85 20.27
N GLY A 25 7.67 -2.13 19.93
CA GLY A 25 7.22 -3.23 20.80
C GLY A 25 5.74 -3.17 21.17
N LEU A 26 4.93 -2.50 20.37
CA LEU A 26 3.49 -2.33 20.57
C LEU A 26 2.68 -3.20 19.59
N PRO A 27 1.44 -3.56 19.92
CA PRO A 27 0.52 -4.13 18.97
C PRO A 27 0.35 -3.22 17.75
N VAL A 28 0.28 -3.81 16.54
CA VAL A 28 0.23 -3.06 15.29
C VAL A 28 -1.07 -3.30 14.54
N VAL A 29 -1.65 -2.23 14.02
CA VAL A 29 -2.70 -2.24 13.00
C VAL A 29 -2.10 -1.74 11.69
N VAL A 30 -2.21 -2.51 10.62
CA VAL A 30 -1.80 -2.06 9.28
C VAL A 30 -2.96 -1.34 8.61
N SER A 31 -2.68 -0.18 8.04
CA SER A 31 -3.67 0.65 7.35
C SER A 31 -3.13 1.11 5.99
N SER A 32 -4.01 1.56 5.12
CA SER A 32 -3.67 2.13 3.81
C SER A 32 -3.77 3.65 3.80
N ALA A 33 -3.19 4.27 2.77
CA ALA A 33 -3.24 5.72 2.54
C ALA A 33 -4.07 6.07 1.28
N LEU A 34 -5.11 5.32 0.96
CA LEU A 34 -5.87 5.34 -0.28
C LEU A 34 -4.98 4.95 -1.47
N GLU A 35 -4.81 3.66 -1.63
CA GLU A 35 -3.90 3.06 -2.61
C GLU A 35 -4.66 2.18 -3.58
N THR A 36 -4.10 2.00 -4.79
CA THR A 36 -4.55 0.95 -5.70
C THR A 36 -4.26 -0.43 -5.11
N SER A 37 -4.80 -1.47 -5.70
CA SER A 37 -4.55 -2.84 -5.22
C SER A 37 -3.07 -3.24 -5.18
N VAL A 38 -2.21 -2.58 -5.95
CA VAL A 38 -0.76 -2.76 -5.86
C VAL A 38 -0.24 -2.34 -4.48
N GLY A 39 -0.62 -1.16 -4.00
CA GLY A 39 -0.24 -0.67 -2.68
C GLY A 39 -0.94 -1.45 -1.56
N ILE A 40 -2.24 -1.77 -1.71
CA ILE A 40 -2.98 -2.61 -0.75
C ILE A 40 -2.30 -3.98 -0.58
N SER A 41 -1.80 -4.58 -1.66
CA SER A 41 -1.02 -5.83 -1.61
C SER A 41 0.19 -5.73 -0.69
N MET A 42 0.91 -4.62 -0.71
CA MET A 42 2.05 -4.37 0.19
C MET A 42 1.61 -4.33 1.66
N GLY A 43 0.49 -3.64 1.94
CA GLY A 43 -0.10 -3.61 3.28
C GLY A 43 -0.55 -4.99 3.77
N ALA A 44 -1.16 -5.80 2.89
CA ALA A 44 -1.56 -7.16 3.21
C ALA A 44 -0.37 -8.06 3.57
N HIS A 45 0.74 -7.94 2.83
CA HIS A 45 1.97 -8.66 3.15
C HIS A 45 2.56 -8.21 4.50
N LEU A 46 2.57 -6.91 4.79
CA LEU A 46 3.02 -6.41 6.09
C LEU A 46 2.15 -6.95 7.23
N ALA A 47 0.82 -6.93 7.08
CA ALA A 47 -0.10 -7.45 8.09
C ALA A 47 0.14 -8.95 8.36
N ALA A 48 0.35 -9.74 7.31
CA ALA A 48 0.68 -11.15 7.42
C ALA A 48 2.02 -11.40 8.13
N LEU A 49 3.06 -10.60 7.83
CA LEU A 49 4.37 -10.70 8.47
C LEU A 49 4.32 -10.35 9.96
N LEU A 50 3.50 -9.38 10.33
CA LEU A 50 3.34 -8.94 11.73
C LEU A 50 2.43 -9.87 12.54
N ASN A 51 1.67 -10.76 11.87
CA ASN A 51 0.66 -11.61 12.50
C ASN A 51 -0.25 -10.81 13.45
N SER A 52 -0.74 -9.66 12.97
CA SER A 52 -1.53 -8.74 13.77
C SER A 52 -2.81 -9.39 14.30
N GLU A 53 -3.09 -9.21 15.57
CA GLU A 53 -4.34 -9.67 16.22
C GLU A 53 -5.54 -8.80 15.87
N TYR A 54 -5.31 -7.60 15.32
CA TYR A 54 -6.34 -6.63 14.97
C TYR A 54 -6.65 -6.65 13.49
N ALA A 55 -7.90 -6.35 13.15
CA ALA A 55 -8.30 -6.14 11.77
C ALA A 55 -7.53 -4.99 11.12
N SER A 56 -7.08 -5.19 9.89
CA SER A 56 -6.33 -4.20 9.12
C SER A 56 -7.26 -3.23 8.37
N GLY A 57 -6.84 -1.98 8.25
CA GLY A 57 -7.57 -0.94 7.49
C GLY A 57 -7.15 -0.90 6.02
N LEU A 58 -7.37 -1.98 5.26
CA LEU A 58 -6.84 -2.16 3.89
C LEU A 58 -7.95 -2.22 2.81
N ALA A 59 -9.16 -1.73 3.10
CA ALA A 59 -10.29 -1.80 2.16
C ALA A 59 -10.39 -0.59 1.20
N THR A 60 -9.42 0.31 1.19
CA THR A 60 -9.56 1.61 0.47
C THR A 60 -9.53 1.49 -1.05
N ALA A 61 -9.06 0.37 -1.64
CA ALA A 61 -9.21 0.13 -3.07
C ALA A 61 -10.68 0.15 -3.52
N ALA A 62 -11.61 -0.22 -2.64
CA ALA A 62 -13.06 -0.16 -2.91
C ALA A 62 -13.60 1.28 -3.09
N LEU A 63 -12.84 2.30 -2.70
CA LEU A 63 -13.19 3.71 -2.86
C LEU A 63 -12.75 4.29 -4.22
N LEU A 64 -11.93 3.57 -4.96
CA LEU A 64 -11.47 3.96 -6.29
C LEU A 64 -12.51 3.56 -7.34
N THR A 65 -12.81 4.43 -8.28
CA THR A 65 -13.71 4.13 -9.41
C THR A 65 -13.10 3.15 -10.39
N GLN A 66 -11.77 3.09 -10.46
CA GLN A 66 -11.00 2.18 -11.30
C GLN A 66 -9.69 1.83 -10.61
N ASP A 67 -9.17 0.64 -10.91
CA ASP A 67 -7.88 0.17 -10.40
C ASP A 67 -6.92 -0.14 -11.57
N VAL A 68 -5.65 -0.27 -11.29
CA VAL A 68 -4.58 -0.54 -12.28
C VAL A 68 -4.42 -2.03 -12.57
N THR A 69 -5.31 -2.87 -12.10
CA THR A 69 -5.28 -4.34 -12.25
C THR A 69 -6.64 -4.88 -12.66
N ASP A 70 -6.66 -6.04 -13.31
CA ASP A 70 -7.89 -6.79 -13.62
C ASP A 70 -8.41 -7.61 -12.42
N SER A 71 -7.62 -7.70 -11.36
CA SER A 71 -7.94 -8.46 -10.14
C SER A 71 -7.80 -7.57 -8.91
N PRO A 72 -8.70 -6.60 -8.71
CA PRO A 72 -8.62 -5.68 -7.58
C PRO A 72 -8.79 -6.40 -6.24
N LEU A 73 -8.01 -5.99 -5.24
CA LEU A 73 -8.10 -6.49 -3.87
C LEU A 73 -9.25 -5.81 -3.12
N ILE A 74 -10.46 -6.22 -3.45
CA ILE A 74 -11.67 -5.78 -2.77
C ILE A 74 -12.01 -6.82 -1.69
N PRO A 75 -12.31 -6.39 -0.46
CA PRO A 75 -12.68 -7.32 0.61
C PRO A 75 -13.92 -8.14 0.25
N ILE A 76 -13.83 -9.45 0.49
CA ILE A 76 -14.96 -10.37 0.39
C ILE A 76 -15.14 -10.97 1.79
N ASN A 77 -16.33 -10.81 2.37
CA ASN A 77 -16.64 -11.26 3.73
C ASN A 77 -15.64 -10.74 4.79
N GLY A 78 -15.12 -9.51 4.59
CA GLY A 78 -14.15 -8.89 5.50
C GLY A 78 -12.71 -9.31 5.33
N GLU A 79 -12.40 -10.10 4.31
CA GLU A 79 -11.06 -10.63 4.05
C GLU A 79 -10.54 -10.23 2.66
N ILE A 80 -9.21 -10.03 2.55
CA ILE A 80 -8.50 -9.92 1.28
C ILE A 80 -7.36 -10.95 1.24
N PRO A 81 -7.07 -11.56 0.08
CA PRO A 81 -5.95 -12.49 -0.03
C PRO A 81 -4.60 -11.79 0.08
N VAL A 82 -3.64 -12.42 0.73
CA VAL A 82 -2.24 -11.99 0.71
C VAL A 82 -1.61 -12.50 -0.58
N THR A 83 -1.60 -11.65 -1.60
CA THR A 83 -1.11 -12.00 -2.92
C THR A 83 -0.43 -10.83 -3.59
N ARG A 84 0.46 -11.12 -4.51
CA ARG A 84 1.10 -10.11 -5.35
C ARG A 84 0.15 -9.67 -6.45
N ILE A 85 0.05 -8.36 -6.66
CA ILE A 85 -0.76 -7.79 -7.73
C ILE A 85 0.15 -7.30 -8.86
N THR A 86 -0.17 -7.75 -10.08
CA THR A 86 0.51 -7.28 -11.29
C THR A 86 -0.36 -6.24 -11.96
N PRO A 87 0.17 -5.04 -12.22
CA PRO A 87 -0.57 -4.01 -12.96
C PRO A 87 -0.85 -4.46 -14.40
N ASN A 88 -2.02 -4.07 -14.91
CA ASN A 88 -2.40 -4.23 -16.32
C ASN A 88 -1.87 -3.04 -17.11
N LYS A 89 -1.10 -3.29 -18.18
CA LYS A 89 -0.50 -2.23 -19.01
C LYS A 89 -1.54 -1.29 -19.63
N ASN A 90 -2.67 -1.84 -20.10
CA ASN A 90 -3.73 -1.02 -20.68
C ASN A 90 -4.40 -0.13 -19.63
N ALA A 91 -4.62 -0.64 -18.43
CA ALA A 91 -5.15 0.14 -17.33
C ALA A 91 -4.19 1.26 -16.94
N LEU A 92 -2.89 1.00 -16.83
CA LEU A 92 -1.88 2.01 -16.54
C LEU A 92 -1.89 3.14 -17.59
N THR A 93 -1.97 2.80 -18.88
CA THR A 93 -2.03 3.80 -19.95
C THR A 93 -3.33 4.62 -19.89
N LYS A 94 -4.46 3.96 -19.65
CA LYS A 94 -5.77 4.62 -19.59
C LYS A 94 -5.93 5.53 -18.37
N LEU A 95 -5.32 5.16 -17.25
CA LEU A 95 -5.42 5.86 -15.97
C LEU A 95 -4.22 6.75 -15.68
N GLN A 96 -3.37 6.98 -16.67
CA GLN A 96 -2.21 7.83 -16.54
C GLN A 96 -2.62 9.24 -16.09
N ALA A 97 -1.88 9.80 -15.15
CA ALA A 97 -2.05 11.17 -14.74
C ALA A 97 -1.80 12.15 -15.90
N PRO A 98 -2.34 13.37 -15.86
CA PRO A 98 -1.96 14.43 -16.79
C PRO A 98 -0.43 14.60 -16.87
N ALA A 99 0.08 15.04 -18.03
CA ALA A 99 1.51 15.04 -18.33
C ALA A 99 2.33 15.80 -17.26
N ASP A 100 1.87 16.98 -16.84
CA ASP A 100 2.51 17.80 -15.82
C ASP A 100 2.60 17.10 -14.46
N ARG A 101 1.56 16.38 -14.06
CA ARG A 101 1.53 15.62 -12.82
C ARG A 101 2.40 14.36 -12.91
N ASN A 102 2.42 13.70 -14.07
CA ASN A 102 3.28 12.55 -14.29
C ASN A 102 4.76 12.94 -14.23
N GLU A 103 5.14 14.04 -14.87
CA GLU A 103 6.51 14.60 -14.85
C GLU A 103 6.93 14.95 -13.40
N TRP A 104 6.07 15.62 -12.65
CA TRP A 104 6.31 15.93 -11.25
C TRP A 104 6.60 14.68 -10.40
N TRP A 105 5.87 13.58 -10.62
CA TRP A 105 6.09 12.34 -9.89
C TRP A 105 7.39 11.65 -10.29
N ILE A 106 7.77 11.70 -11.58
CA ILE A 106 9.04 11.16 -12.07
C ILE A 106 10.21 11.91 -11.42
N GLU A 107 10.19 13.23 -11.48
CA GLU A 107 11.24 14.07 -10.86
C GLU A 107 11.37 13.80 -9.35
N ARG A 108 10.22 13.69 -8.66
CA ARG A 108 10.21 13.40 -7.23
C ARG A 108 10.81 12.01 -6.93
N LEU A 109 10.50 11.01 -7.75
CA LEU A 109 11.08 9.67 -7.60
C LEU A 109 12.61 9.71 -7.80
N GLU A 110 13.07 10.40 -8.83
CA GLU A 110 14.50 10.59 -9.11
C GLU A 110 15.22 11.28 -7.94
N GLN A 111 14.64 12.33 -7.38
CA GLN A 111 15.17 13.02 -6.19
C GLN A 111 15.29 12.10 -4.97
N VAL A 112 14.27 11.29 -4.70
CA VAL A 112 14.28 10.34 -3.58
C VAL A 112 15.34 9.27 -3.79
N LEU A 113 15.47 8.74 -5.00
CA LEU A 113 16.48 7.71 -5.33
C LEU A 113 17.91 8.27 -5.29
N ALA A 114 18.11 9.54 -5.65
CA ALA A 114 19.42 10.19 -5.60
C ALA A 114 19.85 10.51 -4.16
N GLY A 115 18.90 10.69 -3.22
CA GLY A 115 19.16 10.96 -1.80
C GLY A 115 19.18 9.73 -0.90
N ALA A 116 18.96 8.55 -1.46
CA ALA A 116 18.89 7.29 -0.71
C ALA A 116 20.27 6.63 -0.48
#